data_26ae5cd71c621bca4e80b207f26ada24
#
_entry.id   26ae5cd71c621bca4e80b207f26ada24
#
_cell.length_a   1.000
_cell.length_b   1.000
_cell.length_c   1.000
_cell.angle_alpha   90.00
_cell.angle_beta   90.00
_cell.angle_gamma   90.00
#
_symmetry.space_group_name_H-M   'P 1'
#
loop_
_entity.id
_entity.type
_entity.pdbx_description
1 polymer ?
#
loop_
_entity_poly.entity_id
_entity_poly.type
_entity_poly.pdbx_seq_one_letter_code
_entity_poly.pdbx_strand_id
1 'polypeptide(L)'
;MAICVALLLLSGCGGRLIGVMAPSGAVIPGTSQVHLLAATTRAPSEDKSILFTGERGTGLKVDAITVSIPPEANRTVGQVQWPRRLPANPIKEFATVNVKPLVSKAEDEAWLKKNLPRSRRALVFVHGFNNRYEDAVYRFAQIVHDSGAEVVPVVFTWPSRASIFDYNYDKESTNYSRDALEDLLRRIDAEPSIGEITVMAHSMGTWLAVEALRQMAIRDGRTLPKIKNVILASPDLDVDVFSRQFIALGKNAPHFTLFVSQDDRALGVSRRISGNVDRLGQVDANAEPYRTQFEKAGISVIDLTKLKSGDSLNHGKFAESAEVVKLIGQRLISGQTITDSDVGLGEAVGAVALGVSTAVGNAASVAVSAPIAVFDPRTRRNYGEQVNRLGRSLENTAGSVGDTVGVAGLPVGQPRSEGACPTDRPDPQGSCKR
;
A
#
# COMPACT_ATOMS: atom_id res chain seq x y z
N MET A 1 0.01 -11.44 46.17
CA MET A 1 -0.07 -12.41 45.03
C MET A 1 -0.50 -11.77 43.71
N ALA A 2 -1.01 -10.56 43.65
CA ALA A 2 -1.44 -9.88 42.38
C ALA A 2 -0.29 -9.22 41.60
N ILE A 3 0.86 -8.93 42.18
CA ILE A 3 2.01 -8.26 41.52
C ILE A 3 2.85 -9.25 40.72
N CYS A 4 2.88 -10.54 41.06
CA CYS A 4 3.66 -11.56 40.31
C CYS A 4 2.97 -12.01 39.03
N VAL A 5 1.68 -11.79 38.83
CA VAL A 5 0.95 -12.18 37.61
C VAL A 5 1.12 -11.14 36.49
N ALA A 6 1.37 -9.88 36.86
CA ALA A 6 1.60 -8.80 35.88
C ALA A 6 2.98 -8.87 35.20
N LEU A 7 3.96 -9.53 35.83
CA LEU A 7 5.32 -9.70 35.28
C LEU A 7 5.46 -10.85 34.28
N LEU A 8 4.49 -11.75 34.23
CA LEU A 8 4.50 -12.90 33.30
C LEU A 8 3.87 -12.60 31.92
N LEU A 9 3.25 -11.42 31.75
CA LEU A 9 2.70 -10.98 30.46
C LEU A 9 3.67 -10.12 29.63
N LEU A 10 4.86 -9.82 30.16
CA LEU A 10 5.91 -9.05 29.47
C LEU A 10 6.92 -9.90 28.67
N SER A 11 6.79 -11.20 28.70
CA SER A 11 7.74 -12.11 28.03
C SER A 11 7.40 -12.44 26.57
N GLY A 12 6.48 -11.70 25.92
CA GLY A 12 6.04 -11.92 24.55
C GLY A 12 6.65 -11.02 23.47
N CYS A 13 7.45 -10.00 23.85
CA CYS A 13 8.19 -9.16 22.90
C CYS A 13 9.64 -9.65 22.79
N GLY A 14 9.86 -10.79 22.19
CA GLY A 14 11.16 -11.11 21.62
C GLY A 14 11.46 -10.07 20.55
N GLY A 15 12.25 -9.02 20.89
CA GLY A 15 12.66 -7.98 19.95
C GLY A 15 13.25 -8.64 18.71
N ARG A 16 12.95 -8.10 17.52
CA ARG A 16 13.59 -8.58 16.28
C ARG A 16 15.10 -8.59 16.45
N LEU A 17 15.76 -9.60 15.89
CA LEU A 17 17.20 -9.75 15.97
C LEU A 17 17.91 -8.50 15.44
N ILE A 18 18.93 -8.05 16.11
CA ILE A 18 19.79 -6.92 15.70
C ILE A 18 20.96 -7.46 14.88
N GLY A 19 21.47 -6.64 13.95
CA GLY A 19 22.67 -7.02 13.16
C GLY A 19 22.34 -7.81 11.88
N VAL A 20 21.08 -7.83 11.46
CA VAL A 20 20.67 -8.55 10.25
C VAL A 20 21.18 -7.91 8.95
N MET A 21 21.73 -6.69 9.02
CA MET A 21 22.33 -6.00 7.87
C MET A 21 23.77 -6.45 7.60
N ALA A 22 24.36 -7.31 8.44
CA ALA A 22 25.67 -7.89 8.17
C ALA A 22 25.64 -8.70 6.86
N PRO A 23 26.49 -8.33 5.85
CA PRO A 23 26.47 -9.01 4.57
C PRO A 23 26.94 -10.46 4.68
N SER A 24 26.17 -11.38 4.11
CA SER A 24 26.58 -12.80 4.02
C SER A 24 27.58 -13.06 2.89
N GLY A 25 27.62 -12.19 1.88
CA GLY A 25 28.46 -12.31 0.69
C GLY A 25 28.10 -13.49 -0.24
N ALA A 26 27.17 -14.35 0.16
CA ALA A 26 26.83 -15.56 -0.55
C ALA A 26 25.47 -15.48 -1.22
N VAL A 27 25.43 -15.80 -2.51
CA VAL A 27 24.19 -16.07 -3.24
C VAL A 27 23.91 -17.55 -3.19
N ILE A 28 22.78 -17.93 -2.61
CA ILE A 28 22.37 -19.33 -2.48
C ILE A 28 21.47 -19.72 -3.65
N PRO A 29 21.75 -20.82 -4.38
CA PRO A 29 20.89 -21.29 -5.46
C PRO A 29 19.43 -21.49 -4.99
N GLY A 30 18.48 -21.09 -5.84
CA GLY A 30 17.04 -21.21 -5.57
C GLY A 30 16.46 -20.03 -4.77
N THR A 31 17.28 -19.08 -4.29
CA THR A 31 16.79 -17.83 -3.70
C THR A 31 16.60 -16.75 -4.77
N SER A 32 15.65 -15.84 -4.55
CA SER A 32 15.51 -14.62 -5.35
C SER A 32 16.33 -13.48 -4.75
N GLN A 33 16.67 -12.47 -5.55
CA GLN A 33 17.40 -11.30 -5.07
C GLN A 33 16.65 -10.03 -5.41
N VAL A 34 16.58 -9.11 -4.44
CA VAL A 34 16.12 -7.74 -4.66
C VAL A 34 17.32 -6.81 -4.52
N HIS A 35 17.62 -6.10 -5.61
CA HIS A 35 18.63 -5.04 -5.62
C HIS A 35 17.93 -3.71 -5.44
N LEU A 36 18.24 -2.99 -4.36
CA LEU A 36 17.59 -1.71 -4.04
C LEU A 36 18.60 -0.65 -3.61
N LEU A 37 18.19 0.60 -3.72
CA LEU A 37 18.87 1.75 -3.12
C LEU A 37 18.19 2.09 -1.79
N ALA A 38 18.99 2.27 -0.74
CA ALA A 38 18.51 2.78 0.54
C ALA A 38 19.11 4.17 0.78
N ALA A 39 18.27 5.20 0.62
CA ALA A 39 18.62 6.57 0.92
C ALA A 39 18.22 6.90 2.35
N THR A 40 19.09 7.56 3.12
CA THR A 40 18.86 7.76 4.55
C THR A 40 19.38 9.10 5.08
N THR A 41 18.65 9.63 6.06
CA THR A 41 19.03 10.78 6.91
C THR A 41 19.38 10.35 8.33
N ARG A 42 19.51 9.03 8.58
CA ARG A 42 19.91 8.48 9.87
C ARG A 42 21.41 8.67 10.13
N ALA A 43 21.79 8.79 11.39
CA ALA A 43 23.18 8.73 11.78
C ALA A 43 23.76 7.34 11.55
N PRO A 44 24.99 7.23 11.02
CA PRO A 44 25.66 5.94 10.87
C PRO A 44 25.91 5.29 12.24
N SER A 45 25.85 3.97 12.27
CA SER A 45 26.22 3.17 13.42
C SER A 45 27.72 2.84 13.39
N GLU A 46 28.34 2.72 14.54
CA GLU A 46 29.67 2.13 14.67
C GLU A 46 29.65 0.63 14.36
N ASP A 47 28.54 -0.03 14.70
CA ASP A 47 28.29 -1.43 14.37
C ASP A 47 27.90 -1.58 12.90
N LYS A 48 28.77 -2.18 12.10
CA LYS A 48 28.59 -2.43 10.67
C LYS A 48 27.46 -3.42 10.35
N SER A 49 26.97 -4.15 11.33
CA SER A 49 25.86 -5.06 11.17
C SER A 49 24.48 -4.34 11.30
N ILE A 50 24.48 -3.13 11.84
CA ILE A 50 23.29 -2.26 12.00
C ILE A 50 23.23 -1.22 10.88
N LEU A 51 24.38 -0.73 10.41
CA LEU A 51 24.63 0.33 9.43
C LEU A 51 24.21 1.73 9.92
N PHE A 52 22.95 1.93 10.29
CA PHE A 52 22.39 3.22 10.72
C PHE A 52 21.53 3.08 11.97
N THR A 53 21.60 4.10 12.82
CA THR A 53 20.86 4.18 14.09
C THR A 53 19.47 4.80 13.90
N GLY A 54 18.71 5.00 14.98
CA GLY A 54 17.48 5.80 15.01
C GLY A 54 17.71 7.31 15.10
N GLU A 55 18.98 7.75 15.25
CA GLU A 55 19.32 9.16 15.44
C GLU A 55 19.42 9.91 14.11
N ARG A 56 19.26 11.24 14.17
CA ARG A 56 19.40 12.14 13.02
C ARG A 56 20.86 12.27 12.62
N GLY A 57 21.16 11.97 11.36
CA GLY A 57 22.50 12.09 10.78
C GLY A 57 22.63 13.36 9.95
N THR A 58 23.84 13.65 9.48
CA THR A 58 24.13 14.80 8.61
C THR A 58 24.04 14.41 7.15
N GLY A 59 23.18 15.12 6.39
CA GLY A 59 23.05 14.94 4.95
C GLY A 59 22.39 13.60 4.52
N LEU A 60 22.18 13.48 3.23
CA LEU A 60 21.61 12.27 2.61
C LEU A 60 22.75 11.29 2.29
N LYS A 61 22.61 10.04 2.72
CA LYS A 61 23.50 8.92 2.37
C LYS A 61 22.72 7.91 1.57
N VAL A 62 23.40 7.20 0.66
CA VAL A 62 22.79 6.19 -0.20
C VAL A 62 23.64 4.93 -0.19
N ASP A 63 23.00 3.79 0.08
CA ASP A 63 23.61 2.47 -0.01
C ASP A 63 22.90 1.65 -1.09
N ALA A 64 23.68 0.92 -1.89
CA ALA A 64 23.18 -0.14 -2.74
C ALA A 64 23.14 -1.44 -1.94
N ILE A 65 21.95 -2.00 -1.78
CA ILE A 65 21.73 -3.20 -0.96
C ILE A 65 21.18 -4.32 -1.83
N THR A 66 21.67 -5.53 -1.60
CA THR A 66 21.08 -6.76 -2.15
C THR A 66 20.52 -7.59 -1.01
N VAL A 67 19.22 -7.86 -1.09
CA VAL A 67 18.49 -8.72 -0.14
C VAL A 67 18.16 -10.04 -0.83
N SER A 68 18.54 -11.16 -0.19
CA SER A 68 18.13 -12.50 -0.58
C SER A 68 16.77 -12.82 0.00
N ILE A 69 15.88 -13.32 -0.85
CA ILE A 69 14.52 -13.73 -0.53
C ILE A 69 14.46 -15.27 -0.62
N PRO A 70 13.88 -15.98 0.36
CA PRO A 70 13.75 -17.42 0.33
C PRO A 70 13.03 -17.93 -0.92
N PRO A 71 13.27 -19.21 -1.32
CA PRO A 71 12.52 -19.84 -2.41
C PRO A 71 11.01 -19.81 -2.17
N GLU A 72 10.22 -19.74 -3.25
CA GLU A 72 8.74 -19.66 -3.17
C GLU A 72 8.12 -20.76 -2.30
N ALA A 73 8.65 -21.98 -2.33
CA ALA A 73 8.19 -23.10 -1.49
C ALA A 73 8.30 -22.82 0.03
N ASN A 74 9.17 -21.88 0.43
CA ASN A 74 9.40 -21.49 1.81
C ASN A 74 8.88 -20.09 2.11
N ARG A 75 8.19 -19.45 1.15
CA ARG A 75 7.66 -18.09 1.28
C ARG A 75 6.23 -18.09 1.80
N THR A 76 5.92 -17.03 2.55
CA THR A 76 4.55 -16.56 2.76
C THR A 76 4.48 -15.15 2.17
N VAL A 77 3.74 -14.99 1.08
CA VAL A 77 3.54 -13.69 0.42
C VAL A 77 2.99 -12.68 1.44
N GLY A 78 3.50 -11.47 1.42
CA GLY A 78 3.14 -10.42 2.38
C GLY A 78 3.94 -10.47 3.69
N GLN A 79 4.75 -11.48 3.93
CA GLN A 79 5.54 -11.59 5.15
C GLN A 79 7.03 -11.43 4.91
N VAL A 80 7.68 -10.69 5.80
CA VAL A 80 9.13 -10.72 5.96
C VAL A 80 9.46 -11.86 6.89
N GLN A 81 10.14 -12.90 6.39
CA GLN A 81 10.65 -13.99 7.21
C GLN A 81 11.95 -13.55 7.85
N TRP A 82 11.83 -13.01 9.06
CA TRP A 82 12.94 -12.48 9.82
C TRP A 82 13.93 -13.56 10.26
N PRO A 83 15.25 -13.31 10.22
CA PRO A 83 16.25 -14.20 10.80
C PRO A 83 15.98 -14.45 12.28
N ARG A 84 16.06 -15.72 12.68
CA ARG A 84 15.94 -16.13 14.08
C ARG A 84 17.29 -16.18 14.79
N ARG A 85 18.36 -16.26 14.01
CA ARG A 85 19.77 -16.26 14.47
C ARG A 85 20.66 -15.71 13.37
N LEU A 86 21.89 -15.32 13.72
CA LEU A 86 22.93 -14.94 12.76
C LEU A 86 23.99 -16.02 12.68
N PRO A 87 24.53 -16.28 11.49
CA PRO A 87 24.10 -15.76 10.19
C PRO A 87 22.70 -16.27 9.82
N ALA A 88 21.95 -15.45 9.06
CA ALA A 88 20.63 -15.80 8.55
C ALA A 88 20.69 -17.04 7.65
N ASN A 89 19.61 -17.84 7.63
CA ASN A 89 19.46 -18.96 6.71
C ASN A 89 18.68 -18.51 5.45
N PRO A 90 19.36 -18.23 4.30
CA PRO A 90 18.69 -17.66 3.12
C PRO A 90 17.63 -18.55 2.48
N ILE A 91 17.61 -19.85 2.78
CA ILE A 91 16.58 -20.77 2.30
C ILE A 91 15.24 -20.59 3.05
N LYS A 92 15.29 -20.04 4.27
CA LYS A 92 14.09 -19.89 5.13
C LYS A 92 13.81 -18.46 5.55
N GLU A 93 14.81 -17.59 5.47
CA GLU A 93 14.81 -16.25 6.06
C GLU A 93 15.38 -15.23 5.07
N PHE A 94 14.95 -13.99 5.19
CA PHE A 94 15.59 -12.89 4.47
C PHE A 94 17.04 -12.74 4.93
N ALA A 95 17.92 -12.41 4.01
CA ALA A 95 19.34 -12.21 4.33
C ALA A 95 19.91 -11.04 3.52
N THR A 96 20.73 -10.21 4.16
CA THR A 96 21.52 -9.21 3.45
C THR A 96 22.68 -9.92 2.76
N VAL A 97 22.76 -9.82 1.44
CA VAL A 97 23.84 -10.42 0.64
C VAL A 97 25.01 -9.45 0.51
N ASN A 98 24.70 -8.18 0.20
CA ASN A 98 25.70 -7.15 -0.04
C ASN A 98 25.17 -5.78 0.38
N VAL A 99 26.08 -4.94 0.87
CA VAL A 99 25.87 -3.51 1.15
C VAL A 99 27.04 -2.74 0.58
N LYS A 100 26.78 -1.78 -0.29
CA LYS A 100 27.81 -0.91 -0.87
C LYS A 100 27.37 0.55 -0.76
N PRO A 101 28.06 1.39 0.04
CA PRO A 101 27.84 2.83 0.03
C PRO A 101 28.13 3.41 -1.36
N LEU A 102 27.24 4.27 -1.85
CA LEU A 102 27.42 5.02 -3.07
C LEU A 102 27.83 6.45 -2.69
N VAL A 103 29.04 6.83 -3.07
CA VAL A 103 29.64 8.11 -2.62
C VAL A 103 29.85 9.09 -3.77
N SER A 104 29.53 8.68 -5.00
CA SER A 104 29.71 9.49 -6.18
C SER A 104 28.59 9.29 -7.21
N LYS A 105 28.32 10.32 -8.01
CA LYS A 105 27.37 10.24 -9.12
C LYS A 105 27.70 9.12 -10.11
N ALA A 106 28.99 8.87 -10.36
CA ALA A 106 29.43 7.79 -11.26
C ALA A 106 29.04 6.39 -10.71
N GLU A 107 29.06 6.20 -9.39
CA GLU A 107 28.61 4.94 -8.77
C GLU A 107 27.08 4.80 -8.84
N ASP A 108 26.32 5.89 -8.65
CA ASP A 108 24.88 5.91 -8.82
C ASP A 108 24.50 5.51 -10.24
N GLU A 109 25.13 6.13 -11.25
CA GLU A 109 24.90 5.83 -12.67
C GLU A 109 25.28 4.40 -13.04
N ALA A 110 26.41 3.89 -12.53
CA ALA A 110 26.86 2.52 -12.76
C ALA A 110 25.89 1.50 -12.15
N TRP A 111 25.42 1.76 -10.92
CA TRP A 111 24.42 0.91 -10.29
C TRP A 111 23.09 0.93 -11.08
N LEU A 112 22.62 2.12 -11.45
CA LEU A 112 21.37 2.28 -12.21
C LEU A 112 21.45 1.58 -13.56
N LYS A 113 22.54 1.76 -14.32
CA LYS A 113 22.75 1.09 -15.62
C LYS A 113 22.64 -0.43 -15.49
N LYS A 114 23.13 -1.00 -14.39
CA LYS A 114 23.07 -2.45 -14.13
C LYS A 114 21.67 -2.93 -13.75
N ASN A 115 20.90 -2.12 -13.03
CA ASN A 115 19.65 -2.53 -12.40
C ASN A 115 18.39 -1.86 -12.99
N LEU A 116 18.54 -1.09 -14.07
CA LEU A 116 17.42 -0.38 -14.71
C LEU A 116 16.49 -1.38 -15.39
N PRO A 117 15.21 -1.49 -15.01
CA PRO A 117 14.25 -2.34 -15.70
C PRO A 117 13.79 -1.71 -17.03
N ARG A 118 13.19 -2.53 -17.90
CA ARG A 118 12.64 -2.06 -19.18
C ARG A 118 11.54 -1.02 -19.00
N SER A 119 10.80 -1.08 -17.91
CA SER A 119 9.75 -0.11 -17.55
C SER A 119 10.27 1.31 -17.37
N ARG A 120 11.56 1.48 -17.02
CA ARG A 120 12.18 2.77 -16.70
C ARG A 120 11.45 3.51 -15.56
N ARG A 121 10.80 2.79 -14.66
CA ARG A 121 10.05 3.35 -13.52
C ARG A 121 10.84 3.22 -12.24
N ALA A 122 10.73 4.22 -11.38
CA ALA A 122 11.26 4.20 -10.02
C ALA A 122 10.09 4.11 -9.02
N LEU A 123 10.26 3.29 -8.00
CA LEU A 123 9.39 3.24 -6.82
C LEU A 123 10.16 3.73 -5.62
N VAL A 124 9.74 4.86 -5.06
CA VAL A 124 10.30 5.43 -3.83
C VAL A 124 9.38 5.10 -2.68
N PHE A 125 9.87 4.30 -1.72
CA PHE A 125 9.11 3.92 -0.54
C PHE A 125 9.58 4.68 0.71
N VAL A 126 8.63 5.22 1.47
CA VAL A 126 8.87 5.94 2.74
C VAL A 126 8.18 5.17 3.87
N HIS A 127 8.98 4.66 4.80
CA HIS A 127 8.47 3.84 5.91
C HIS A 127 7.70 4.65 6.97
N GLY A 128 6.99 3.96 7.86
CA GLY A 128 6.21 4.52 8.94
C GLY A 128 6.97 4.67 10.26
N PHE A 129 6.22 4.99 11.32
CA PHE A 129 6.67 5.06 12.71
C PHE A 129 7.23 3.73 13.21
N ASN A 130 8.10 3.78 14.22
CA ASN A 130 8.60 2.61 14.94
C ASN A 130 9.34 1.59 14.06
N ASN A 131 10.15 2.06 13.12
CA ASN A 131 10.95 1.23 12.23
C ASN A 131 12.45 1.47 12.43
N ARG A 132 13.23 0.39 12.51
CA ARG A 132 14.68 0.45 12.34
C ARG A 132 15.01 0.56 10.85
N TYR A 133 16.29 0.77 10.55
CA TYR A 133 16.78 0.79 9.17
C TYR A 133 16.49 -0.52 8.44
N GLU A 134 16.83 -1.63 9.06
CA GLU A 134 16.59 -2.98 8.53
C GLU A 134 15.11 -3.31 8.34
N ASP A 135 14.23 -2.78 9.21
CA ASP A 135 12.79 -2.98 9.08
C ASP A 135 12.27 -2.39 7.77
N ALA A 136 12.71 -1.17 7.44
CA ALA A 136 12.33 -0.49 6.22
C ALA A 136 12.90 -1.20 4.98
N VAL A 137 14.17 -1.61 5.01
CA VAL A 137 14.86 -2.30 3.91
C VAL A 137 14.19 -3.65 3.59
N TYR A 138 13.97 -4.49 4.60
CA TYR A 138 13.42 -5.83 4.38
C TYR A 138 11.94 -5.78 4.00
N ARG A 139 11.15 -4.89 4.63
CA ARG A 139 9.74 -4.68 4.24
C ARG A 139 9.64 -4.21 2.79
N PHE A 140 10.49 -3.29 2.37
CA PHE A 140 10.46 -2.83 0.99
C PHE A 140 10.94 -3.89 0.00
N ALA A 141 11.98 -4.64 0.33
CA ALA A 141 12.41 -5.79 -0.48
C ALA A 141 11.27 -6.82 -0.65
N GLN A 142 10.50 -7.08 0.42
CA GLN A 142 9.31 -7.93 0.37
C GLN A 142 8.25 -7.38 -0.56
N ILE A 143 7.90 -6.09 -0.46
CA ILE A 143 6.89 -5.45 -1.33
C ILE A 143 7.30 -5.56 -2.79
N VAL A 144 8.56 -5.24 -3.13
CA VAL A 144 9.07 -5.30 -4.50
C VAL A 144 9.01 -6.74 -5.05
N HIS A 145 9.50 -7.71 -4.28
CA HIS A 145 9.49 -9.11 -4.67
C HIS A 145 8.08 -9.65 -4.86
N ASP A 146 7.24 -9.51 -3.85
CA ASP A 146 5.92 -10.14 -3.80
C ASP A 146 4.92 -9.47 -4.77
N SER A 147 5.14 -8.20 -5.10
CA SER A 147 4.34 -7.49 -6.12
C SER A 147 4.74 -7.84 -7.55
N GLY A 148 5.94 -8.38 -7.76
CA GLY A 148 6.49 -8.60 -9.09
C GLY A 148 6.74 -7.32 -9.89
N ALA A 149 6.86 -6.17 -9.22
CA ALA A 149 6.99 -4.88 -9.87
C ALA A 149 8.34 -4.71 -10.57
N GLU A 150 8.32 -4.44 -11.87
CA GLU A 150 9.52 -4.06 -12.64
C GLU A 150 9.85 -2.58 -12.42
N VAL A 151 10.56 -2.27 -11.35
CA VAL A 151 10.91 -0.91 -10.95
C VAL A 151 12.37 -0.81 -10.51
N VAL A 152 12.92 0.41 -10.51
CA VAL A 152 14.11 0.77 -9.74
C VAL A 152 13.65 0.99 -8.29
N PRO A 153 13.97 0.08 -7.35
CA PRO A 153 13.45 0.21 -5.99
C PRO A 153 14.36 1.12 -5.17
N VAL A 154 13.77 2.15 -4.58
CA VAL A 154 14.45 3.11 -3.71
C VAL A 154 13.69 3.21 -2.39
N VAL A 155 14.28 2.85 -1.27
CA VAL A 155 13.71 3.10 0.05
C VAL A 155 14.33 4.36 0.65
N PHE A 156 13.47 5.26 1.13
CA PHE A 156 13.91 6.41 1.93
C PHE A 156 13.69 6.10 3.40
N THR A 157 14.79 6.02 4.18
CA THR A 157 14.73 5.74 5.60
C THR A 157 15.04 7.01 6.41
N TRP A 158 14.06 7.49 7.16
CA TRP A 158 14.18 8.62 8.06
C TRP A 158 14.43 8.16 9.50
N PRO A 159 15.02 9.01 10.39
CA PRO A 159 15.35 8.65 11.76
C PRO A 159 14.11 8.31 12.59
N SER A 160 13.92 7.04 12.89
CA SER A 160 12.91 6.52 13.81
C SER A 160 13.64 5.61 14.81
N ARG A 161 13.37 5.83 16.10
CA ARG A 161 14.05 5.12 17.20
C ARG A 161 13.51 3.71 17.44
N ALA A 162 12.51 3.30 16.67
CA ALA A 162 11.86 2.00 16.82
C ALA A 162 11.38 1.73 18.26
N SER A 163 10.81 2.75 18.88
CA SER A 163 10.26 2.76 20.23
C SER A 163 8.89 3.45 20.24
N ILE A 164 7.91 2.80 20.85
CA ILE A 164 6.56 3.37 20.96
C ILE A 164 6.51 4.64 21.81
N PHE A 165 7.50 4.87 22.66
CA PHE A 165 7.62 6.05 23.51
C PHE A 165 8.21 7.25 22.77
N ASP A 166 8.82 7.04 21.62
CA ASP A 166 9.49 8.08 20.83
C ASP A 166 8.63 8.64 19.69
N TYR A 167 7.28 8.56 19.82
CA TYR A 167 6.36 9.03 18.79
C TYR A 167 6.60 10.50 18.39
N ASN A 168 6.82 11.39 19.35
CA ASN A 168 7.07 12.81 19.07
C ASN A 168 8.44 13.02 18.42
N TYR A 169 9.48 12.32 18.85
CA TYR A 169 10.79 12.35 18.21
C TYR A 169 10.70 11.93 16.76
N ASP A 170 10.01 10.82 16.50
CA ASP A 170 9.81 10.28 15.15
C ASP A 170 9.03 11.28 14.28
N LYS A 171 7.95 11.89 14.82
CA LYS A 171 7.17 12.91 14.11
C LYS A 171 7.99 14.13 13.71
N GLU A 172 8.84 14.63 14.61
CA GLU A 172 9.76 15.72 14.28
C GLU A 172 10.84 15.29 13.29
N SER A 173 11.27 14.03 13.34
CA SER A 173 12.26 13.48 12.41
C SER A 173 11.73 13.35 10.98
N THR A 174 10.42 13.24 10.79
CA THR A 174 9.82 13.36 9.44
C THR A 174 10.03 14.76 8.89
N ASN A 175 9.79 15.80 9.69
CA ASN A 175 10.04 17.19 9.28
C ASN A 175 11.53 17.46 9.02
N TYR A 176 12.41 16.90 9.86
CA TYR A 176 13.86 16.97 9.68
C TYR A 176 14.31 16.39 8.32
N SER A 177 13.66 15.32 7.88
CA SER A 177 14.05 14.57 6.68
C SER A 177 13.39 15.05 5.38
N ARG A 178 12.49 16.02 5.48
CA ARG A 178 11.68 16.53 4.37
C ARG A 178 12.50 17.03 3.20
N ASP A 179 13.49 17.87 3.47
CA ASP A 179 14.35 18.47 2.44
C ASP A 179 15.21 17.38 1.74
N ALA A 180 15.66 16.40 2.50
CA ALA A 180 16.44 15.28 1.94
C ALA A 180 15.60 14.35 1.05
N LEU A 181 14.31 14.14 1.37
CA LEU A 181 13.40 13.40 0.49
C LEU A 181 13.14 14.20 -0.80
N GLU A 182 12.92 15.50 -0.70
CA GLU A 182 12.79 16.35 -1.88
C GLU A 182 14.03 16.28 -2.77
N ASP A 183 15.24 16.39 -2.19
CA ASP A 183 16.51 16.26 -2.91
C ASP A 183 16.66 14.91 -3.61
N LEU A 184 16.30 13.82 -2.93
CA LEU A 184 16.30 12.48 -3.53
C LEU A 184 15.36 12.42 -4.74
N LEU A 185 14.13 12.89 -4.60
CA LEU A 185 13.15 12.89 -5.68
C LEU A 185 13.62 13.75 -6.88
N ARG A 186 14.27 14.91 -6.63
CA ARG A 186 14.86 15.75 -7.67
C ARG A 186 16.00 15.05 -8.40
N ARG A 187 16.87 14.31 -7.70
CA ARG A 187 17.94 13.52 -8.31
C ARG A 187 17.37 12.43 -9.21
N ILE A 188 16.33 11.72 -8.77
CA ILE A 188 15.67 10.69 -9.58
C ILE A 188 14.95 11.32 -10.79
N ASP A 189 14.28 12.46 -10.64
CA ASP A 189 13.61 13.17 -11.74
C ASP A 189 14.62 13.66 -12.78
N ALA A 190 15.79 14.12 -12.35
CA ALA A 190 16.87 14.59 -13.22
C ALA A 190 17.55 13.46 -14.01
N GLU A 191 17.37 12.20 -13.61
CA GLU A 191 18.00 11.05 -14.26
C GLU A 191 17.28 10.70 -15.59
N PRO A 192 17.94 10.86 -16.77
CA PRO A 192 17.27 10.67 -18.07
C PRO A 192 16.78 9.25 -18.32
N SER A 193 17.41 8.26 -17.70
CA SER A 193 17.04 6.84 -17.85
C SER A 193 15.75 6.50 -17.14
N ILE A 194 15.33 7.27 -16.13
CA ILE A 194 14.05 7.14 -15.43
C ILE A 194 12.97 7.91 -16.18
N GLY A 195 11.86 7.26 -16.51
CA GLY A 195 10.71 7.87 -17.18
C GLY A 195 9.57 8.27 -16.25
N GLU A 196 9.42 7.57 -15.13
CA GLU A 196 8.30 7.77 -14.19
C GLU A 196 8.72 7.46 -12.75
N ILE A 197 8.15 8.19 -11.80
CA ILE A 197 8.34 8.00 -10.36
C ILE A 197 6.97 7.74 -9.71
N THR A 198 6.88 6.65 -8.95
CA THR A 198 5.81 6.43 -7.98
C THR A 198 6.37 6.61 -6.58
N VAL A 199 5.73 7.46 -5.78
CA VAL A 199 6.03 7.61 -4.36
C VAL A 199 5.03 6.82 -3.56
N MET A 200 5.49 5.87 -2.75
CA MET A 200 4.67 5.08 -1.84
C MET A 200 5.10 5.36 -0.40
N ALA A 201 4.17 5.79 0.43
CA ALA A 201 4.45 6.10 1.82
C ALA A 201 3.50 5.36 2.76
N HIS A 202 4.00 4.96 3.93
CA HIS A 202 3.23 4.22 4.92
C HIS A 202 3.14 4.99 6.24
N SER A 203 1.95 5.00 6.85
CA SER A 203 1.71 5.51 8.20
C SER A 203 2.26 6.95 8.37
N MET A 204 3.08 7.22 9.38
CA MET A 204 3.73 8.52 9.63
C MET A 204 4.63 8.98 8.46
N GLY A 205 5.16 8.05 7.65
CA GLY A 205 5.91 8.40 6.44
C GLY A 205 5.08 9.14 5.38
N THR A 206 3.76 9.03 5.45
CA THR A 206 2.85 9.77 4.55
C THR A 206 2.89 11.28 4.82
N TRP A 207 3.04 11.67 6.10
CA TRP A 207 3.29 13.07 6.46
C TRP A 207 4.54 13.60 5.76
N LEU A 208 5.65 12.86 5.87
CA LEU A 208 6.91 13.25 5.25
C LEU A 208 6.79 13.35 3.72
N ALA A 209 6.18 12.37 3.08
CA ALA A 209 6.04 12.34 1.63
C ALA A 209 5.18 13.50 1.11
N VAL A 210 4.01 13.73 1.70
CA VAL A 210 3.09 14.79 1.25
C VAL A 210 3.68 16.17 1.53
N GLU A 211 4.40 16.35 2.66
CA GLU A 211 5.05 17.63 2.97
C GLU A 211 6.24 17.92 2.03
N ALA A 212 7.02 16.91 1.63
CA ALA A 212 8.06 17.08 0.62
C ALA A 212 7.47 17.51 -0.74
N LEU A 213 6.38 16.87 -1.17
CA LEU A 213 5.67 17.23 -2.40
C LEU A 213 5.09 18.64 -2.33
N ARG A 214 4.48 19.01 -1.19
CA ARG A 214 3.97 20.36 -0.96
C ARG A 214 5.08 21.40 -1.04
N GLN A 215 6.24 21.14 -0.44
CA GLN A 215 7.38 22.02 -0.48
C GLN A 215 7.87 22.26 -1.92
N MET A 216 7.96 21.20 -2.74
CA MET A 216 8.24 21.33 -4.18
C MET A 216 7.22 22.23 -4.88
N ALA A 217 5.93 21.99 -4.65
CA ALA A 217 4.87 22.78 -5.28
C ALA A 217 4.93 24.26 -4.91
N ILE A 218 5.29 24.59 -3.67
CA ILE A 218 5.47 25.98 -3.23
C ILE A 218 6.70 26.61 -3.89
N ARG A 219 7.82 25.88 -3.99
CA ARG A 219 9.08 26.42 -4.59
C ARG A 219 8.99 26.59 -6.09
N ASP A 220 8.39 25.61 -6.80
CA ASP A 220 8.46 25.50 -8.25
C ASP A 220 7.10 25.77 -8.93
N GLY A 221 6.05 26.07 -8.16
CA GLY A 221 4.67 26.21 -8.65
C GLY A 221 4.04 24.90 -9.11
N ARG A 222 4.72 23.76 -8.95
CA ARG A 222 4.27 22.41 -9.35
C ARG A 222 5.13 21.32 -8.68
N THR A 223 4.64 20.10 -8.70
CA THR A 223 5.45 18.90 -8.40
C THR A 223 6.35 18.53 -9.59
N LEU A 224 7.35 17.69 -9.36
CA LEU A 224 8.25 17.21 -10.42
C LEU A 224 7.48 16.41 -11.49
N PRO A 225 7.77 16.62 -12.78
CA PRO A 225 6.95 16.09 -13.89
C PRO A 225 6.94 14.57 -13.99
N LYS A 226 7.98 13.88 -13.52
CA LYS A 226 8.04 12.41 -13.53
C LYS A 226 7.31 11.78 -12.36
N ILE A 227 6.93 12.53 -11.31
CA ILE A 227 6.10 11.99 -10.22
C ILE A 227 4.66 11.89 -10.74
N LYS A 228 4.25 10.67 -11.12
CA LYS A 228 2.91 10.41 -11.66
C LYS A 228 1.94 9.89 -10.62
N ASN A 229 2.41 9.07 -9.69
CA ASN A 229 1.56 8.40 -8.70
C ASN A 229 2.10 8.61 -7.29
N VAL A 230 1.19 8.81 -6.36
CA VAL A 230 1.44 8.87 -4.91
C VAL A 230 0.50 7.90 -4.22
N ILE A 231 1.06 6.90 -3.56
CA ILE A 231 0.32 5.88 -2.82
C ILE A 231 0.51 6.15 -1.32
N LEU A 232 -0.56 6.44 -0.63
CA LEU A 232 -0.56 6.63 0.82
C LEU A 232 -1.23 5.43 1.49
N ALA A 233 -0.42 4.58 2.11
CA ALA A 233 -0.88 3.37 2.78
C ALA A 233 -1.09 3.62 4.27
N SER A 234 -2.31 3.39 4.77
CA SER A 234 -2.71 3.64 6.16
C SER A 234 -2.22 5.02 6.68
N PRO A 235 -2.52 6.13 5.97
CA PRO A 235 -1.90 7.42 6.25
C PRO A 235 -2.21 7.94 7.64
N ASP A 236 -1.14 8.16 8.43
CA ASP A 236 -1.20 8.81 9.76
C ASP A 236 -1.10 10.33 9.62
N LEU A 237 -2.02 10.88 8.85
CA LEU A 237 -2.19 12.30 8.57
C LEU A 237 -3.52 12.79 9.14
N ASP A 238 -3.50 13.97 9.72
CA ASP A 238 -4.69 14.75 10.01
C ASP A 238 -5.41 15.11 8.70
N VAL A 239 -6.71 14.90 8.65
CA VAL A 239 -7.51 15.11 7.42
C VAL A 239 -7.48 16.55 6.96
N ASP A 240 -7.60 17.51 7.89
CA ASP A 240 -7.60 18.94 7.56
C ASP A 240 -6.22 19.39 7.08
N VAL A 241 -5.15 18.87 7.69
CA VAL A 241 -3.78 19.15 7.25
C VAL A 241 -3.53 18.57 5.86
N PHE A 242 -3.92 17.33 5.61
CA PHE A 242 -3.83 16.72 4.28
C PHE A 242 -4.57 17.54 3.22
N SER A 243 -5.79 17.98 3.52
CA SER A 243 -6.57 18.83 2.61
C SER A 243 -5.79 20.10 2.22
N ARG A 244 -5.18 20.79 3.20
CA ARG A 244 -4.35 21.98 2.92
C ARG A 244 -3.10 21.67 2.11
N GLN A 245 -2.43 20.56 2.43
CA GLN A 245 -1.26 20.11 1.69
C GLN A 245 -1.62 19.75 0.24
N PHE A 246 -2.71 19.00 0.03
CA PHE A 246 -3.18 18.60 -1.30
C PHE A 246 -3.57 19.81 -2.17
N ILE A 247 -4.30 20.77 -1.61
CA ILE A 247 -4.66 22.01 -2.32
C ILE A 247 -3.41 22.76 -2.79
N ALA A 248 -2.35 22.77 -1.97
CA ALA A 248 -1.09 23.45 -2.31
C ALA A 248 -0.33 22.79 -3.47
N LEU A 249 -0.61 21.53 -3.81
CA LEU A 249 -0.01 20.85 -4.98
C LEU A 249 -0.53 21.41 -6.31
N GLY A 250 -1.69 22.08 -6.29
CA GLY A 250 -2.26 22.73 -7.45
C GLY A 250 -2.84 21.77 -8.50
N LYS A 251 -3.11 22.30 -9.71
CA LYS A 251 -3.81 21.58 -10.78
C LYS A 251 -3.03 20.41 -11.37
N ASN A 252 -1.71 20.43 -11.23
CA ASN A 252 -0.80 19.40 -11.78
C ASN A 252 -0.34 18.42 -10.70
N ALA A 253 -1.15 18.24 -9.64
CA ALA A 253 -0.89 17.23 -8.63
C ALA A 253 -0.79 15.84 -9.28
N PRO A 254 0.13 14.97 -8.81
CA PRO A 254 0.16 13.57 -9.22
C PRO A 254 -1.14 12.86 -8.83
N HIS A 255 -1.39 11.69 -9.41
CA HIS A 255 -2.53 10.89 -9.02
C HIS A 255 -2.32 10.30 -7.60
N PHE A 256 -3.28 10.51 -6.69
CA PHE A 256 -3.25 9.98 -5.34
C PHE A 256 -4.11 8.73 -5.21
N THR A 257 -3.55 7.71 -4.57
CA THR A 257 -4.27 6.51 -4.13
C THR A 257 -4.11 6.34 -2.63
N LEU A 258 -5.22 6.24 -1.91
CA LEU A 258 -5.23 6.04 -0.46
C LEU A 258 -5.66 4.60 -0.15
N PHE A 259 -4.88 3.89 0.66
CA PHE A 259 -5.34 2.67 1.32
C PHE A 259 -5.79 3.02 2.72
N VAL A 260 -7.06 2.81 3.02
CA VAL A 260 -7.69 3.13 4.31
C VAL A 260 -8.26 1.88 4.98
N SER A 261 -8.38 1.91 6.30
CA SER A 261 -8.95 0.81 7.08
C SER A 261 -9.56 1.34 8.37
N GLN A 262 -10.89 1.28 8.52
CA GLN A 262 -11.58 1.80 9.69
C GLN A 262 -11.21 1.02 10.98
N ASP A 263 -10.81 -0.24 10.84
CA ASP A 263 -10.39 -1.12 11.95
C ASP A 263 -8.89 -1.04 12.26
N ASP A 264 -8.16 -0.05 11.73
CA ASP A 264 -6.75 0.19 12.00
C ASP A 264 -6.55 0.70 13.43
N ARG A 265 -6.01 -0.18 14.29
CA ARG A 265 -5.82 0.11 15.72
C ARG A 265 -4.65 1.04 15.98
N ALA A 266 -3.62 1.01 15.15
CA ALA A 266 -2.47 1.90 15.30
C ALA A 266 -2.87 3.35 15.05
N LEU A 267 -3.66 3.62 14.01
CA LEU A 267 -4.23 4.94 13.74
C LEU A 267 -5.21 5.37 14.83
N GLY A 268 -5.96 4.44 15.41
CA GLY A 268 -6.81 4.72 16.59
C GLY A 268 -6.01 5.20 17.80
N VAL A 269 -4.81 4.66 18.03
CA VAL A 269 -3.88 5.14 19.07
C VAL A 269 -3.31 6.52 18.69
N SER A 270 -2.84 6.68 17.45
CA SER A 270 -2.34 7.96 16.94
C SER A 270 -3.39 9.08 17.06
N ARG A 271 -4.65 8.80 16.72
CA ARG A 271 -5.78 9.72 16.90
C ARG A 271 -5.88 10.23 18.33
N ARG A 272 -5.81 9.34 19.33
CA ARG A 272 -5.89 9.71 20.75
C ARG A 272 -4.71 10.57 21.20
N ILE A 273 -3.49 10.21 20.80
CA ILE A 273 -2.27 10.97 21.13
C ILE A 273 -2.30 12.37 20.51
N SER A 274 -2.92 12.51 19.34
CA SER A 274 -2.98 13.76 18.57
C SER A 274 -4.23 14.61 18.86
N GLY A 275 -4.89 14.42 20.00
CA GLY A 275 -6.03 15.25 20.42
C GLY A 275 -7.38 14.84 19.83
N ASN A 276 -7.57 13.56 19.50
CA ASN A 276 -8.77 12.97 18.90
C ASN A 276 -9.13 13.51 17.50
N VAL A 277 -8.12 13.89 16.72
CA VAL A 277 -8.30 14.34 15.35
C VAL A 277 -8.32 13.14 14.39
N ASP A 278 -9.25 13.14 13.43
CA ASP A 278 -9.41 12.04 12.50
C ASP A 278 -8.15 11.83 11.64
N ARG A 279 -7.77 10.56 11.50
CA ARG A 279 -6.64 10.14 10.68
C ARG A 279 -7.12 9.72 9.30
N LEU A 280 -6.48 10.27 8.27
CA LEU A 280 -6.83 10.03 6.86
C LEU A 280 -6.93 8.54 6.51
N GLY A 281 -6.09 7.70 7.12
CA GLY A 281 -6.10 6.25 6.90
C GLY A 281 -7.22 5.49 7.61
N GLN A 282 -8.00 6.16 8.48
CA GLN A 282 -9.07 5.53 9.27
C GLN A 282 -10.46 6.11 8.94
N VAL A 283 -10.56 7.03 7.98
CA VAL A 283 -11.84 7.62 7.60
C VAL A 283 -12.76 6.57 6.94
N ASP A 284 -14.06 6.74 7.15
CA ASP A 284 -15.05 6.05 6.34
C ASP A 284 -15.17 6.76 5.00
N ALA A 285 -14.47 6.22 4.01
CA ALA A 285 -14.46 6.81 2.68
C ALA A 285 -15.82 6.77 1.97
N ASN A 286 -16.80 5.99 2.47
CA ASN A 286 -18.18 5.94 1.96
C ASN A 286 -19.09 7.03 2.57
N ALA A 287 -18.67 7.59 3.72
CA ALA A 287 -19.45 8.60 4.43
C ALA A 287 -19.15 10.01 3.88
N GLU A 288 -20.18 10.88 3.96
CA GLU A 288 -19.97 12.31 3.75
C GLU A 288 -19.28 12.94 4.99
N PRO A 289 -18.43 13.95 4.80
CA PRO A 289 -18.11 14.63 3.53
C PRO A 289 -16.99 13.98 2.70
N TYR A 290 -16.35 12.92 3.19
CA TYR A 290 -15.14 12.35 2.60
C TYR A 290 -15.35 11.83 1.18
N ARG A 291 -16.46 11.13 0.94
CA ARG A 291 -16.79 10.62 -0.40
C ARG A 291 -16.77 11.73 -1.44
N THR A 292 -17.58 12.77 -1.21
CA THR A 292 -17.66 13.90 -2.14
C THR A 292 -16.33 14.64 -2.30
N GLN A 293 -15.54 14.77 -1.23
CA GLN A 293 -14.24 15.45 -1.28
C GLN A 293 -13.23 14.65 -2.10
N PHE A 294 -13.12 13.35 -1.91
CA PHE A 294 -12.21 12.50 -2.67
C PHE A 294 -12.60 12.42 -4.15
N GLU A 295 -13.88 12.29 -4.46
CA GLU A 295 -14.37 12.32 -5.84
C GLU A 295 -14.01 13.63 -6.56
N LYS A 296 -14.25 14.79 -5.92
CA LYS A 296 -13.92 16.10 -6.47
C LYS A 296 -12.41 16.32 -6.65
N ALA A 297 -11.61 15.76 -5.72
CA ALA A 297 -10.16 15.85 -5.78
C ALA A 297 -9.52 14.86 -6.76
N GLY A 298 -10.27 13.92 -7.34
CA GLY A 298 -9.73 12.85 -8.20
C GLY A 298 -8.84 11.86 -7.45
N ILE A 299 -9.05 11.73 -6.13
CA ILE A 299 -8.30 10.82 -5.28
C ILE A 299 -8.97 9.43 -5.31
N SER A 300 -8.20 8.40 -5.63
CA SER A 300 -8.67 7.01 -5.54
C SER A 300 -8.54 6.51 -4.11
N VAL A 301 -9.59 5.89 -3.57
CA VAL A 301 -9.58 5.31 -2.23
C VAL A 301 -9.88 3.82 -2.30
N ILE A 302 -9.05 3.03 -1.61
CA ILE A 302 -9.17 1.58 -1.50
C ILE A 302 -9.39 1.25 -0.04
N ASP A 303 -10.60 0.82 0.30
CA ASP A 303 -10.97 0.43 1.66
C ASP A 303 -10.57 -1.03 1.93
N LEU A 304 -9.62 -1.21 2.86
CA LEU A 304 -9.09 -2.50 3.29
C LEU A 304 -9.78 -3.03 4.57
N THR A 305 -10.80 -2.38 5.08
CA THR A 305 -11.44 -2.72 6.36
C THR A 305 -11.86 -4.20 6.42
N LYS A 306 -12.41 -4.73 5.33
CA LYS A 306 -12.89 -6.13 5.27
C LYS A 306 -11.80 -7.16 5.02
N LEU A 307 -10.58 -6.74 4.67
CA LEU A 307 -9.47 -7.67 4.44
C LEU A 307 -8.89 -8.14 5.78
N LYS A 308 -8.57 -9.42 5.85
CA LYS A 308 -7.83 -9.97 6.98
C LYS A 308 -6.36 -9.62 6.86
N SER A 309 -5.74 -9.22 7.96
CA SER A 309 -4.30 -8.94 8.08
C SER A 309 -3.64 -9.96 8.98
N GLY A 310 -2.34 -10.21 8.76
CA GLY A 310 -1.52 -11.01 9.68
C GLY A 310 -1.09 -10.23 10.92
N ASP A 311 -1.17 -8.88 10.89
CA ASP A 311 -0.78 -8.02 12.00
C ASP A 311 -1.95 -7.78 12.96
N SER A 312 -1.65 -7.80 14.27
CA SER A 312 -2.65 -7.63 15.34
C SER A 312 -3.25 -6.21 15.40
N LEU A 313 -2.63 -5.23 14.76
CA LEU A 313 -3.06 -3.85 14.71
C LEU A 313 -3.90 -3.51 13.47
N ASN A 314 -3.97 -4.40 12.49
CA ASN A 314 -4.61 -4.16 11.19
C ASN A 314 -3.99 -2.98 10.40
N HIS A 315 -2.72 -2.65 10.68
CA HIS A 315 -2.02 -1.49 10.13
C HIS A 315 -1.16 -1.80 8.89
N GLY A 316 -0.74 -3.06 8.75
CA GLY A 316 0.12 -3.56 7.67
C GLY A 316 -0.62 -4.14 6.48
N LYS A 317 -1.95 -4.06 6.39
CA LYS A 317 -2.79 -4.74 5.38
C LYS A 317 -2.31 -4.51 3.95
N PHE A 318 -1.83 -3.32 3.62
CA PHE A 318 -1.35 -2.96 2.28
C PHE A 318 -0.15 -3.80 1.81
N ALA A 319 0.71 -4.24 2.74
CA ALA A 319 1.91 -5.02 2.46
C ALA A 319 1.79 -6.50 2.85
N GLU A 320 0.82 -6.83 3.70
CA GLU A 320 0.64 -8.18 4.25
C GLU A 320 -0.47 -8.97 3.55
N SER A 321 -1.44 -8.31 2.92
CA SER A 321 -2.41 -8.97 2.06
C SER A 321 -1.80 -9.28 0.70
N ALA A 322 -1.75 -10.57 0.34
CA ALA A 322 -1.22 -11.03 -0.94
C ALA A 322 -1.95 -10.39 -2.12
N GLU A 323 -3.26 -10.18 -1.99
CA GLU A 323 -4.10 -9.57 -3.02
C GLU A 323 -3.72 -8.10 -3.24
N VAL A 324 -3.53 -7.35 -2.14
CA VAL A 324 -3.17 -5.92 -2.22
C VAL A 324 -1.76 -5.74 -2.76
N VAL A 325 -0.79 -6.55 -2.32
CA VAL A 325 0.59 -6.49 -2.82
C VAL A 325 0.66 -6.76 -4.32
N LYS A 326 -0.06 -7.77 -4.82
CA LYS A 326 -0.16 -8.05 -6.26
C LYS A 326 -0.84 -6.92 -7.03
N LEU A 327 -1.91 -6.33 -6.46
CA LEU A 327 -2.58 -5.18 -7.05
C LEU A 327 -1.63 -3.97 -7.18
N ILE A 328 -0.85 -3.68 -6.13
CA ILE A 328 0.18 -2.63 -6.16
C ILE A 328 1.14 -2.88 -7.34
N GLY A 329 1.65 -4.11 -7.49
CA GLY A 329 2.58 -4.45 -8.56
C GLY A 329 1.99 -4.32 -9.96
N GLN A 330 0.83 -4.91 -10.18
CA GLN A 330 0.22 -5.01 -11.50
C GLN A 330 -0.38 -3.70 -12.02
N ARG A 331 -0.89 -2.86 -11.15
CA ARG A 331 -1.69 -1.70 -11.53
C ARG A 331 -1.06 -0.36 -11.14
N LEU A 332 -0.73 -0.19 -9.87
CA LEU A 332 -0.32 1.09 -9.33
C LEU A 332 1.12 1.45 -9.73
N ILE A 333 2.02 0.46 -9.72
CA ILE A 333 3.44 0.66 -10.07
C ILE A 333 3.64 0.61 -11.58
N SER A 334 2.78 -0.10 -12.31
CA SER A 334 2.87 -0.19 -13.78
C SER A 334 2.41 1.07 -14.52
N GLY A 335 2.12 2.16 -13.82
CA GLY A 335 1.69 3.44 -14.43
C GLY A 335 0.29 3.39 -15.03
N GLN A 336 -0.42 2.27 -14.84
CA GLN A 336 -1.84 2.21 -15.13
C GLN A 336 -2.55 2.85 -13.96
N THR A 337 -3.08 4.05 -14.15
CA THR A 337 -4.02 4.59 -13.19
C THR A 337 -5.14 3.56 -13.00
N ILE A 338 -5.61 3.42 -11.78
CA ILE A 338 -6.76 2.56 -11.46
C ILE A 338 -7.95 2.85 -12.40
N THR A 339 -7.94 4.04 -12.99
CA THR A 339 -8.94 4.54 -13.94
C THR A 339 -8.65 4.22 -15.41
N ASP A 340 -7.44 3.82 -15.81
CA ASP A 340 -7.04 3.68 -17.22
C ASP A 340 -7.33 2.32 -17.85
N SER A 341 -7.82 1.34 -17.09
CA SER A 341 -8.19 0.03 -17.61
C SER A 341 -9.70 -0.10 -17.76
N ASP A 342 -10.15 -0.87 -18.74
CA ASP A 342 -11.57 -1.24 -18.91
C ASP A 342 -12.08 -2.10 -17.74
N VAL A 343 -11.17 -2.59 -16.89
CA VAL A 343 -11.46 -3.38 -15.69
C VAL A 343 -11.33 -2.50 -14.46
N GLY A 344 -12.40 -2.29 -13.72
CA GLY A 344 -12.40 -1.54 -12.46
C GLY A 344 -11.61 -2.26 -11.36
N LEU A 345 -11.22 -1.51 -10.34
CA LEU A 345 -10.38 -1.97 -9.24
C LEU A 345 -10.97 -3.17 -8.49
N GLY A 346 -12.28 -3.14 -8.24
CA GLY A 346 -12.97 -4.24 -7.59
C GLY A 346 -12.94 -5.53 -8.39
N GLU A 347 -13.01 -5.43 -9.71
CA GLU A 347 -12.90 -6.58 -10.61
C GLU A 347 -11.47 -7.14 -10.61
N ALA A 348 -10.46 -6.28 -10.58
CA ALA A 348 -9.07 -6.70 -10.51
C ALA A 348 -8.73 -7.41 -9.20
N VAL A 349 -9.18 -6.88 -8.07
CA VAL A 349 -8.97 -7.52 -6.75
C VAL A 349 -9.71 -8.85 -6.67
N GLY A 350 -10.95 -8.91 -7.16
CA GLY A 350 -11.71 -10.17 -7.23
C GLY A 350 -11.05 -11.23 -8.08
N ALA A 351 -10.49 -10.86 -9.24
CA ALA A 351 -9.81 -11.78 -10.14
C ALA A 351 -8.47 -12.31 -9.56
N VAL A 352 -7.77 -11.47 -8.79
CA VAL A 352 -6.51 -11.87 -8.12
C VAL A 352 -6.77 -12.81 -6.94
N ALA A 353 -7.87 -12.56 -6.19
CA ALA A 353 -8.16 -13.33 -4.98
C ALA A 353 -8.47 -14.81 -5.25
N LEU A 354 -8.86 -15.19 -6.46
CA LEU A 354 -9.52 -16.47 -6.61
C LEU A 354 -8.88 -17.47 -7.54
N GLY A 355 -8.12 -17.12 -8.56
CA GLY A 355 -7.51 -18.09 -9.50
C GLY A 355 -8.43 -19.27 -9.91
N VAL A 356 -9.77 -19.10 -9.86
CA VAL A 356 -10.78 -20.15 -9.81
C VAL A 356 -11.74 -20.04 -11.00
N SER A 357 -12.46 -21.11 -11.27
CA SER A 357 -13.47 -21.23 -12.31
C SER A 357 -14.36 -19.98 -12.46
N THR A 358 -14.73 -19.66 -13.68
CA THR A 358 -15.42 -18.41 -14.07
C THR A 358 -16.61 -18.01 -13.19
N ALA A 359 -17.40 -18.95 -12.69
CA ALA A 359 -18.55 -18.66 -11.85
C ALA A 359 -18.17 -18.14 -10.46
N VAL A 360 -17.19 -18.77 -9.82
CA VAL A 360 -16.71 -18.36 -8.49
C VAL A 360 -15.91 -17.07 -8.58
N GLY A 361 -15.11 -16.89 -9.65
CA GLY A 361 -14.38 -15.66 -9.92
C GLY A 361 -15.32 -14.45 -10.07
N ASN A 362 -16.44 -14.61 -10.81
CA ASN A 362 -17.43 -13.55 -11.00
C ASN A 362 -18.17 -13.20 -9.69
N ALA A 363 -18.52 -14.20 -8.88
CA ALA A 363 -19.16 -13.97 -7.57
C ALA A 363 -18.27 -13.16 -6.62
N ALA A 364 -16.97 -13.49 -6.58
CA ALA A 364 -16.04 -12.75 -5.75
C ALA A 364 -15.72 -11.37 -6.29
N SER A 365 -15.62 -11.19 -7.62
CA SER A 365 -15.39 -9.87 -8.18
C SER A 365 -16.57 -8.93 -7.86
N VAL A 366 -17.81 -9.40 -7.90
CA VAL A 366 -18.97 -8.64 -7.45
C VAL A 366 -18.91 -8.32 -5.96
N ALA A 367 -18.56 -9.29 -5.12
CA ALA A 367 -18.50 -9.10 -3.67
C ALA A 367 -17.40 -8.09 -3.25
N VAL A 368 -16.25 -8.10 -3.94
CA VAL A 368 -15.14 -7.17 -3.68
C VAL A 368 -15.39 -5.81 -4.34
N SER A 369 -16.03 -5.78 -5.52
CA SER A 369 -16.28 -4.54 -6.26
C SER A 369 -17.31 -3.65 -5.59
N ALA A 370 -18.29 -4.20 -4.85
CA ALA A 370 -19.35 -3.41 -4.24
C ALA A 370 -18.84 -2.30 -3.31
N PRO A 371 -17.90 -2.54 -2.40
CA PRO A 371 -17.31 -1.47 -1.57
C PRO A 371 -16.48 -0.46 -2.38
N ILE A 372 -15.82 -0.91 -3.44
CA ILE A 372 -14.90 -0.09 -4.24
C ILE A 372 -15.65 0.74 -5.29
N ALA A 373 -16.78 0.23 -5.82
CA ALA A 373 -17.57 0.89 -6.85
C ALA A 373 -18.08 2.28 -6.45
N VAL A 374 -18.11 2.59 -5.15
CA VAL A 374 -18.50 3.92 -4.66
C VAL A 374 -17.45 4.97 -5.04
N PHE A 375 -16.18 4.62 -5.08
CA PHE A 375 -15.04 5.55 -5.23
C PHE A 375 -14.36 5.48 -6.59
N ASP A 376 -14.30 4.28 -7.18
CA ASP A 376 -13.71 4.12 -8.51
C ASP A 376 -14.80 4.24 -9.57
N PRO A 377 -14.79 5.30 -10.41
CA PRO A 377 -15.82 5.52 -11.42
C PRO A 377 -15.92 4.41 -12.48
N ARG A 378 -14.83 3.66 -12.74
CA ARG A 378 -14.83 2.55 -13.68
C ARG A 378 -15.39 1.29 -13.05
N THR A 379 -15.00 0.97 -11.82
CA THR A 379 -15.63 -0.11 -11.07
C THR A 379 -17.13 0.12 -10.94
N ARG A 380 -17.56 1.38 -10.70
CA ARG A 380 -19.00 1.74 -10.66
C ARG A 380 -19.70 1.49 -11.98
N ARG A 381 -19.13 1.88 -13.11
CA ARG A 381 -19.69 1.61 -14.43
C ARG A 381 -19.75 0.13 -14.77
N ASN A 382 -18.67 -0.59 -14.46
CA ASN A 382 -18.54 -2.01 -14.77
C ASN A 382 -19.31 -2.91 -13.77
N TYR A 383 -19.75 -2.36 -12.62
CA TYR A 383 -20.44 -3.14 -11.59
C TYR A 383 -21.71 -3.81 -12.10
N GLY A 384 -22.50 -3.10 -12.88
CA GLY A 384 -23.70 -3.66 -13.55
C GLY A 384 -23.36 -4.81 -14.51
N GLU A 385 -22.27 -4.68 -15.27
CA GLU A 385 -21.81 -5.74 -16.18
C GLU A 385 -21.26 -6.95 -15.42
N GLN A 386 -20.59 -6.74 -14.26
CA GLN A 386 -20.14 -7.81 -13.40
C GLN A 386 -21.29 -8.62 -12.83
N VAL A 387 -22.36 -7.95 -12.39
CA VAL A 387 -23.60 -8.60 -11.93
C VAL A 387 -24.24 -9.40 -13.07
N ASN A 388 -24.30 -8.83 -14.28
CA ASN A 388 -24.85 -9.53 -15.46
C ASN A 388 -23.98 -10.72 -15.88
N ARG A 389 -22.66 -10.61 -15.77
CA ARG A 389 -21.74 -11.74 -16.04
C ARG A 389 -21.92 -12.86 -15.02
N LEU A 390 -22.10 -12.52 -13.74
CA LEU A 390 -22.41 -13.48 -12.70
C LEU A 390 -23.73 -14.20 -13.00
N GLY A 391 -24.79 -13.47 -13.35
CA GLY A 391 -26.08 -14.05 -13.72
C GLY A 391 -25.95 -15.06 -14.87
N ARG A 392 -25.30 -14.67 -15.97
CA ARG A 392 -25.06 -15.58 -17.12
C ARG A 392 -24.20 -16.78 -16.76
N SER A 393 -23.19 -16.60 -15.89
CA SER A 393 -22.34 -17.70 -15.43
C SER A 393 -23.11 -18.70 -14.58
N LEU A 394 -24.04 -18.25 -13.75
CA LEU A 394 -24.90 -19.09 -12.95
C LEU A 394 -25.93 -19.83 -13.82
N GLU A 395 -26.51 -19.15 -14.81
CA GLU A 395 -27.42 -19.78 -15.78
C GLU A 395 -26.73 -20.88 -16.58
N ASN A 396 -25.51 -20.62 -17.09
CA ASN A 396 -24.73 -21.63 -17.83
C ASN A 396 -24.34 -22.81 -16.94
N THR A 397 -24.05 -22.58 -15.66
CA THR A 397 -23.72 -23.64 -14.71
C THR A 397 -24.96 -24.48 -14.37
N ALA A 398 -26.12 -23.84 -14.21
CA ALA A 398 -27.37 -24.53 -13.97
C ALA A 398 -27.80 -25.37 -15.22
N GLY A 399 -27.59 -24.84 -16.45
CA GLY A 399 -27.83 -25.57 -17.68
C GLY A 399 -26.95 -26.80 -17.83
N SER A 400 -25.65 -26.69 -17.51
CA SER A 400 -24.72 -27.82 -17.60
C SER A 400 -24.94 -28.91 -16.56
N VAL A 401 -25.56 -28.58 -15.43
CA VAL A 401 -25.97 -29.56 -14.39
C VAL A 401 -27.27 -30.26 -14.79
N GLY A 402 -28.16 -29.56 -15.52
CA GLY A 402 -29.41 -30.14 -16.05
C GLY A 402 -29.17 -31.23 -17.09
N ASP A 403 -28.12 -31.10 -17.92
CA ASP A 403 -27.75 -32.07 -18.96
C ASP A 403 -27.07 -33.33 -18.39
N THR A 404 -26.62 -33.32 -17.14
CA THR A 404 -25.91 -34.46 -16.52
C THR A 404 -26.77 -35.25 -15.53
N VAL A 405 -27.94 -34.76 -15.13
CA VAL A 405 -28.86 -35.46 -14.23
C VAL A 405 -30.24 -35.49 -14.86
N GLY A 406 -30.49 -36.55 -15.61
CA GLY A 406 -31.83 -36.88 -16.09
C GLY A 406 -32.75 -37.22 -14.92
N VAL A 407 -33.43 -36.26 -14.33
CA VAL A 407 -34.54 -36.47 -13.41
C VAL A 407 -35.69 -35.57 -13.80
N ALA A 408 -36.81 -36.23 -14.01
CA ALA A 408 -38.12 -35.68 -14.44
C ALA A 408 -38.67 -34.59 -13.51
N GLY A 409 -39.18 -33.59 -14.19
CA GLY A 409 -40.36 -32.78 -13.90
C GLY A 409 -40.72 -32.40 -12.47
N LEU A 410 -40.54 -31.09 -12.18
CA LEU A 410 -41.49 -30.31 -11.36
C LEU A 410 -41.63 -28.90 -12.00
N PRO A 411 -42.88 -28.38 -12.19
CA PRO A 411 -43.07 -27.10 -12.83
C PRO A 411 -42.77 -25.95 -11.88
N VAL A 412 -41.81 -25.11 -12.26
CA VAL A 412 -41.57 -23.82 -11.60
C VAL A 412 -42.63 -22.82 -12.10
N GLY A 413 -43.49 -22.37 -11.21
CA GLY A 413 -44.52 -21.39 -11.49
C GLY A 413 -43.93 -20.05 -11.94
N GLN A 414 -44.47 -19.55 -13.05
CA GLN A 414 -44.19 -18.20 -13.57
C GLN A 414 -44.67 -17.13 -12.57
N PRO A 415 -43.93 -16.04 -12.35
CA PRO A 415 -44.48 -14.88 -11.64
C PRO A 415 -45.51 -14.16 -12.52
N ARG A 416 -46.71 -13.97 -11.98
CA ARG A 416 -47.77 -13.20 -12.58
C ARG A 416 -47.31 -11.72 -12.73
N SER A 417 -47.49 -11.21 -13.94
CA SER A 417 -47.49 -9.80 -14.25
C SER A 417 -48.72 -9.13 -13.59
N GLU A 418 -48.51 -8.30 -12.60
CA GLU A 418 -49.56 -7.40 -12.10
C GLU A 418 -49.62 -6.16 -12.97
N GLY A 419 -50.89 -5.89 -13.36
CA GLY A 419 -51.27 -4.96 -14.36
C GLY A 419 -51.12 -3.49 -13.97
N ALA A 420 -51.04 -2.71 -15.02
CA ALA A 420 -51.09 -1.26 -15.03
C ALA A 420 -52.35 -0.71 -14.40
N CYS A 421 -52.24 0.31 -13.56
CA CYS A 421 -53.32 1.19 -13.15
C CYS A 421 -53.50 2.29 -14.19
N PRO A 422 -54.75 2.60 -14.60
CA PRO A 422 -55.05 3.71 -15.50
C PRO A 422 -55.13 5.05 -14.76
N THR A 423 -54.60 6.06 -15.41
CA THR A 423 -54.79 7.47 -15.13
C THR A 423 -56.26 7.87 -15.31
N ASP A 424 -56.86 8.61 -14.38
CA ASP A 424 -57.54 9.86 -14.65
C ASP A 424 -58.17 10.52 -13.41
N ARG A 425 -57.82 11.79 -13.30
CA ARG A 425 -58.56 12.97 -12.79
C ARG A 425 -58.36 13.46 -11.35
N PRO A 426 -58.49 14.78 -11.21
CA PRO A 426 -57.81 15.54 -10.17
C PRO A 426 -58.73 16.06 -9.04
N ASP A 427 -58.09 16.27 -7.89
CA ASP A 427 -58.25 17.32 -6.85
C ASP A 427 -59.67 17.58 -6.28
N PRO A 428 -59.90 18.18 -5.12
CA PRO A 428 -58.97 18.76 -4.13
C PRO A 428 -59.35 18.49 -2.65
N GLN A 429 -58.45 18.87 -1.76
CA GLN A 429 -58.68 19.19 -0.35
C GLN A 429 -58.77 18.07 0.68
N GLY A 430 -57.91 18.18 1.64
CA GLY A 430 -58.26 17.84 2.99
C GLY A 430 -57.33 16.94 3.77
N SER A 431 -56.40 17.57 4.45
CA SER A 431 -56.01 17.30 5.86
C SER A 431 -56.28 15.92 6.46
N CYS A 432 -55.29 15.31 7.09
CA CYS A 432 -55.21 14.93 8.51
C CYS A 432 -54.23 13.83 8.74
N LYS A 433 -53.22 14.15 9.55
CA LYS A 433 -53.01 13.66 10.92
C LYS A 433 -53.20 12.13 11.14
N ARG A 434 -52.17 11.43 11.29
CA ARG A 434 -51.42 11.00 12.50
C ARG A 434 -50.26 10.13 12.11
#